data_09ca382baa83a98453e5443bd9fdeb4d
#
_entry.id   09ca382baa83a98453e5443bd9fdeb4d
#
_cell.length_a   1.000
_cell.length_b   1.000
_cell.length_c   1.000
_cell.angle_alpha   90.00
_cell.angle_beta   90.00
_cell.angle_gamma   90.00
#
_symmetry.space_group_name_H-M   'P 1'
#
loop_
_entity.id
_entity.type
_entity.pdbx_description
1 polymer ?
#
loop_
_entity_poly.entity_id
_entity_poly.type
_entity_poly.pdbx_seq_one_letter_code
_entity_poly.pdbx_strand_id
1 'polypeptide(L)'
;MFNNNFTDIHTALYNVIGNILLFIPLGFGIPLFFNKKNKLFKIILYGFTASLFIESIQIFTPNNFTDIDDIIFNTFGSVLGFLIFNIIYMIFKKTKIESFINSISNSYDGNLLLVIGKPIGTIILFFSFLSFGLLYNETIPGNLSNEELAVEVLGGDTFENYKTARDFENYKFLLTDNGEFIELKNLKRFFNNRWYDEKFNSSFQIANGDYSVMTLIENNLISGVAFGKNKDANIIEINFNGTKYIENIVEDDYFIVPFPKFVKANELTDFHRFFDNEKSTELEIKFYDKDGNECPYIKFT
;
A
#
# COMPACT_ATOMS: atom_id res chain seq x y z
N MET A 1 33.46 0.99 13.25
CA MET A 1 33.55 -0.32 12.57
C MET A 1 32.59 -1.39 13.20
N PHE A 2 31.73 -1.02 14.14
CA PHE A 2 30.82 -1.96 14.87
C PHE A 2 29.33 -1.82 14.52
N ASN A 3 28.94 -0.90 13.65
CA ASN A 3 27.52 -0.64 13.36
C ASN A 3 26.95 -1.47 12.19
N ASN A 4 27.81 -2.03 11.32
CA ASN A 4 27.34 -2.79 10.14
C ASN A 4 26.88 -4.21 10.50
N ASN A 5 27.39 -4.81 11.59
CA ASN A 5 27.04 -6.19 11.93
C ASN A 5 25.61 -6.37 12.46
N PHE A 6 25.01 -5.34 13.06
CA PHE A 6 23.64 -5.44 13.58
C PHE A 6 22.58 -5.37 12.47
N THR A 7 22.77 -4.54 11.47
CA THR A 7 21.87 -4.44 10.31
C THR A 7 21.89 -5.73 9.50
N ASP A 8 23.05 -6.35 9.32
CA ASP A 8 23.19 -7.61 8.58
C ASP A 8 22.49 -8.78 9.28
N ILE A 9 22.56 -8.86 10.62
CA ILE A 9 21.89 -9.91 11.41
C ILE A 9 20.37 -9.75 11.37
N HIS A 10 19.84 -8.54 11.47
CA HIS A 10 18.41 -8.30 11.37
C HIS A 10 17.87 -8.65 9.99
N THR A 11 18.55 -8.26 8.93
CA THR A 11 18.16 -8.60 7.55
C THR A 11 18.18 -10.11 7.33
N ALA A 12 19.22 -10.80 7.78
CA ALA A 12 19.29 -12.27 7.68
C ALA A 12 18.16 -12.95 8.46
N LEU A 13 17.84 -12.47 9.67
CA LEU A 13 16.76 -13.02 10.48
C LEU A 13 15.39 -12.80 9.82
N TYR A 14 15.14 -11.62 9.24
CA TYR A 14 13.91 -11.34 8.49
C TYR A 14 13.74 -12.28 7.30
N ASN A 15 14.81 -12.55 6.55
CA ASN A 15 14.77 -13.49 5.42
C ASN A 15 14.44 -14.91 5.87
N VAL A 16 15.09 -15.40 6.93
CA VAL A 16 14.82 -16.72 7.49
C VAL A 16 13.38 -16.86 7.96
N ILE A 17 12.90 -15.91 8.76
CA ILE A 17 11.53 -15.92 9.27
C ILE A 17 10.54 -15.77 8.12
N GLY A 18 10.82 -14.89 7.16
CA GLY A 18 10.00 -14.69 5.98
C GLY A 18 9.79 -15.97 5.19
N ASN A 19 10.87 -16.69 4.88
CA ASN A 19 10.82 -17.95 4.14
C ASN A 19 10.03 -19.03 4.88
N ILE A 20 10.23 -19.15 6.19
CA ILE A 20 9.45 -20.09 7.02
C ILE A 20 7.96 -19.74 6.98
N LEU A 21 7.59 -18.46 7.25
CA LEU A 21 6.21 -18.02 7.31
C LEU A 21 5.50 -18.17 5.96
N LEU A 22 6.22 -17.95 4.87
CA LEU A 22 5.73 -18.08 3.51
C LEU A 22 5.17 -19.48 3.22
N PHE A 23 5.80 -20.52 3.74
CA PHE A 23 5.45 -21.92 3.44
C PHE A 23 4.54 -22.58 4.48
N ILE A 24 4.26 -21.93 5.62
CA ILE A 24 3.26 -22.40 6.59
C ILE A 24 1.88 -22.64 5.93
N PRO A 25 1.31 -21.71 5.14
CA PRO A 25 0.04 -21.92 4.47
C PRO A 25 0.02 -23.11 3.51
N LEU A 26 1.14 -23.38 2.82
CA LEU A 26 1.26 -24.54 1.95
C LEU A 26 1.16 -25.84 2.75
N GLY A 27 1.94 -25.96 3.82
CA GLY A 27 1.94 -27.13 4.69
C GLY A 27 0.60 -27.37 5.40
N PHE A 28 -0.11 -26.30 5.76
CA PHE A 28 -1.45 -26.33 6.33
C PHE A 28 -2.51 -26.74 5.30
N GLY A 29 -2.44 -26.18 4.09
CA GLY A 29 -3.44 -26.39 3.03
C GLY A 29 -3.42 -27.80 2.44
N ILE A 30 -2.25 -28.42 2.31
CA ILE A 30 -2.12 -29.76 1.72
C ILE A 30 -3.00 -30.79 2.45
N PRO A 31 -2.95 -30.98 3.77
CA PRO A 31 -3.81 -31.94 4.45
C PRO A 31 -5.28 -31.53 4.47
N LEU A 32 -5.56 -30.23 4.42
CA LEU A 32 -6.91 -29.70 4.36
C LEU A 32 -7.60 -30.06 3.04
N PHE A 33 -6.90 -29.94 1.91
CA PHE A 33 -7.50 -30.08 0.58
C PHE A 33 -7.30 -31.47 -0.03
N PHE A 34 -6.21 -32.18 0.34
CA PHE A 34 -5.80 -33.41 -0.37
C PHE A 34 -5.93 -34.70 0.44
N ASN A 35 -6.44 -34.70 1.58
CA ASN A 35 -6.57 -35.82 2.50
C ASN A 35 -5.69 -35.70 3.75
N LYS A 36 -6.35 -35.67 4.89
CA LYS A 36 -5.72 -35.64 6.22
C LYS A 36 -4.79 -36.81 6.55
N LYS A 37 -4.83 -37.89 5.76
CA LYS A 37 -3.92 -39.05 5.90
C LYS A 37 -2.54 -38.81 5.28
N ASN A 38 -2.24 -37.59 4.80
CA ASN A 38 -0.93 -37.30 4.28
C ASN A 38 0.16 -37.53 5.35
N LYS A 39 1.18 -38.26 4.96
CA LYS A 39 2.31 -38.51 5.83
C LYS A 39 3.27 -37.32 5.77
N LEU A 40 3.95 -37.05 6.87
CA LEU A 40 4.95 -35.98 6.98
C LEU A 40 5.94 -35.99 5.80
N PHE A 41 6.37 -37.17 5.36
CA PHE A 41 7.28 -37.29 4.20
C PHE A 41 6.72 -36.66 2.93
N LYS A 42 5.42 -36.78 2.67
CA LYS A 42 4.79 -36.13 1.50
C LYS A 42 4.79 -34.61 1.61
N ILE A 43 4.57 -34.10 2.82
CA ILE A 43 4.60 -32.65 3.08
C ILE A 43 6.00 -32.10 2.84
N ILE A 44 7.02 -32.80 3.34
CA ILE A 44 8.42 -32.45 3.08
C ILE A 44 8.70 -32.43 1.57
N LEU A 45 8.27 -33.48 0.86
CA LEU A 45 8.48 -33.56 -0.59
C LEU A 45 7.77 -32.44 -1.35
N TYR A 46 6.53 -32.11 -1.00
CA TYR A 46 5.80 -30.99 -1.63
C TYR A 46 6.43 -29.64 -1.31
N GLY A 47 6.82 -29.39 -0.05
CA GLY A 47 7.52 -28.16 0.34
C GLY A 47 8.84 -28.00 -0.40
N PHE A 48 9.66 -29.07 -0.42
CA PHE A 48 10.93 -29.09 -1.13
C PHE A 48 10.77 -28.85 -2.63
N THR A 49 9.84 -29.55 -3.30
CA THR A 49 9.65 -29.40 -4.75
C THR A 49 9.08 -28.02 -5.10
N ALA A 50 8.17 -27.47 -4.29
CA ALA A 50 7.64 -26.12 -4.50
C ALA A 50 8.74 -25.05 -4.32
N SER A 51 9.58 -25.19 -3.29
CA SER A 51 10.71 -24.28 -3.09
C SER A 51 11.73 -24.39 -4.21
N LEU A 52 12.12 -25.59 -4.59
CA LEU A 52 13.06 -25.80 -5.70
C LEU A 52 12.54 -25.19 -7.02
N PHE A 53 11.22 -25.26 -7.26
CA PHE A 53 10.60 -24.65 -8.42
C PHE A 53 10.69 -23.12 -8.38
N ILE A 54 10.45 -22.50 -7.22
CA ILE A 54 10.58 -21.04 -7.03
C ILE A 54 12.03 -20.62 -7.27
N GLU A 55 12.99 -21.29 -6.64
CA GLU A 55 14.41 -21.01 -6.83
C GLU A 55 14.85 -21.15 -8.29
N SER A 56 14.31 -22.17 -8.99
CA SER A 56 14.58 -22.35 -10.42
C SER A 56 14.08 -21.19 -11.28
N ILE A 57 12.96 -20.56 -10.90
CA ILE A 57 12.42 -19.36 -11.59
C ILE A 57 13.29 -18.14 -11.28
N GLN A 58 13.77 -18.03 -10.04
CA GLN A 58 14.59 -16.90 -9.60
C GLN A 58 15.93 -16.80 -10.33
N ILE A 59 16.48 -17.92 -10.82
CA ILE A 59 17.68 -17.93 -11.67
C ILE A 59 17.50 -17.05 -12.94
N PHE A 60 16.27 -16.94 -13.44
CA PHE A 60 15.95 -16.13 -14.62
C PHE A 60 15.60 -14.68 -14.31
N THR A 61 15.59 -14.28 -13.03
CA THR A 61 15.24 -12.92 -12.59
C THR A 61 16.52 -12.12 -12.33
N PRO A 62 16.69 -10.94 -12.95
CA PRO A 62 17.86 -10.09 -12.71
C PRO A 62 18.00 -9.73 -11.22
N ASN A 63 19.21 -9.76 -10.70
CA ASN A 63 19.58 -9.41 -9.31
C ASN A 63 19.08 -10.36 -8.21
N ASN A 64 18.55 -11.54 -8.53
CA ASN A 64 18.24 -12.57 -7.54
C ASN A 64 19.31 -13.67 -7.54
N PHE A 65 19.68 -14.11 -6.34
CA PHE A 65 20.59 -15.23 -6.14
C PHE A 65 19.80 -16.40 -5.58
N THR A 66 19.97 -17.58 -6.17
CA THR A 66 19.41 -18.83 -5.66
C THR A 66 20.14 -19.21 -4.40
N ASP A 67 19.43 -19.38 -3.28
CA ASP A 67 19.99 -19.76 -1.99
C ASP A 67 19.45 -21.15 -1.55
N ILE A 68 20.38 -22.04 -1.21
CA ILE A 68 20.03 -23.37 -0.70
C ILE A 68 19.35 -23.27 0.66
N ASP A 69 19.69 -22.25 1.44
CA ASP A 69 19.09 -22.00 2.76
C ASP A 69 17.59 -21.70 2.62
N ASP A 70 17.18 -21.01 1.56
CA ASP A 70 15.77 -20.73 1.29
C ASP A 70 14.97 -22.01 1.05
N ILE A 71 15.55 -22.99 0.36
CA ILE A 71 14.91 -24.31 0.16
C ILE A 71 14.70 -25.02 1.49
N ILE A 72 15.67 -24.93 2.39
CA ILE A 72 15.60 -25.54 3.71
C ILE A 72 14.52 -24.87 4.57
N PHE A 73 14.54 -23.53 4.66
CA PHE A 73 13.59 -22.78 5.47
C PHE A 73 12.16 -22.87 4.95
N ASN A 74 11.96 -22.82 3.64
CA ASN A 74 10.68 -23.01 2.98
C ASN A 74 10.10 -24.41 3.27
N THR A 75 10.93 -25.45 3.14
CA THR A 75 10.54 -26.82 3.46
C THR A 75 10.18 -26.96 4.94
N PHE A 76 10.94 -26.35 5.83
CA PHE A 76 10.66 -26.31 7.25
C PHE A 76 9.34 -25.60 7.56
N GLY A 77 9.05 -24.47 6.90
CA GLY A 77 7.78 -23.77 6.98
C GLY A 77 6.60 -24.66 6.61
N SER A 78 6.73 -25.49 5.56
CA SER A 78 5.70 -26.49 5.20
C SER A 78 5.49 -27.53 6.30
N VAL A 79 6.55 -28.00 6.95
CA VAL A 79 6.44 -28.93 8.09
C VAL A 79 5.72 -28.27 9.26
N LEU A 80 6.05 -27.03 9.60
CA LEU A 80 5.36 -26.28 10.66
C LEU A 80 3.87 -26.09 10.33
N GLY A 81 3.52 -25.74 9.10
CA GLY A 81 2.13 -25.64 8.67
C GLY A 81 1.35 -26.92 8.84
N PHE A 82 1.94 -28.05 8.50
CA PHE A 82 1.37 -29.38 8.74
C PHE A 82 1.17 -29.69 10.22
N LEU A 83 2.13 -29.35 11.06
CA LEU A 83 2.01 -29.53 12.51
C LEU A 83 0.87 -28.67 13.09
N ILE A 84 0.78 -27.41 12.67
CA ILE A 84 -0.30 -26.50 13.06
C ILE A 84 -1.67 -27.08 12.64
N PHE A 85 -1.80 -27.58 11.42
CA PHE A 85 -3.03 -28.25 10.97
C PHE A 85 -3.39 -29.42 11.87
N ASN A 86 -2.44 -30.29 12.20
CA ASN A 86 -2.70 -31.44 13.05
C ASN A 86 -3.12 -31.05 14.48
N ILE A 87 -2.49 -30.01 15.05
CA ILE A 87 -2.87 -29.47 16.35
C ILE A 87 -4.30 -28.93 16.31
N ILE A 88 -4.64 -28.10 15.34
CA ILE A 88 -5.99 -27.54 15.16
C ILE A 88 -7.00 -28.68 14.96
N TYR A 89 -6.71 -29.64 14.08
CA TYR A 89 -7.57 -30.78 13.86
C TYR A 89 -7.80 -31.61 15.15
N MET A 90 -6.76 -31.76 15.97
CA MET A 90 -6.86 -32.48 17.25
C MET A 90 -7.70 -31.73 18.29
N ILE A 91 -7.54 -30.41 18.39
CA ILE A 91 -8.30 -29.54 19.32
C ILE A 91 -9.79 -29.56 18.95
N PHE A 92 -10.10 -29.46 17.67
CA PHE A 92 -11.50 -29.38 17.20
C PHE A 92 -12.12 -30.74 16.84
N LYS A 93 -11.50 -31.82 17.27
CA LYS A 93 -12.04 -33.18 17.11
C LYS A 93 -13.41 -33.29 17.76
N LYS A 94 -14.35 -33.96 17.08
CA LYS A 94 -15.76 -34.10 17.48
C LYS A 94 -16.59 -32.80 17.49
N THR A 95 -16.13 -31.76 16.84
CA THR A 95 -16.88 -30.50 16.65
C THR A 95 -17.41 -30.36 15.22
N LYS A 96 -18.24 -29.32 14.98
CA LYS A 96 -18.69 -28.96 13.62
C LYS A 96 -17.51 -28.62 12.69
N ILE A 97 -16.40 -28.15 13.25
CA ILE A 97 -15.18 -27.83 12.50
C ILE A 97 -14.53 -29.09 11.93
N GLU A 98 -14.48 -30.18 12.70
CA GLU A 98 -14.02 -31.47 12.17
C GLU A 98 -14.89 -31.94 11.00
N SER A 99 -16.22 -31.83 11.13
CA SER A 99 -17.13 -32.20 10.05
C SER A 99 -16.92 -31.36 8.79
N PHE A 100 -16.67 -30.06 8.95
CA PHE A 100 -16.36 -29.16 7.85
C PHE A 100 -15.02 -29.51 7.18
N ILE A 101 -13.94 -29.71 7.96
CA ILE A 101 -12.64 -30.16 7.45
C ILE A 101 -12.79 -31.48 6.68
N ASN A 102 -13.53 -32.43 7.24
CA ASN A 102 -13.77 -33.72 6.60
C ASN A 102 -14.57 -33.60 5.30
N SER A 103 -15.54 -32.69 5.21
CA SER A 103 -16.30 -32.46 3.98
C SER A 103 -15.44 -31.91 2.86
N ILE A 104 -14.52 -30.99 3.18
CA ILE A 104 -13.56 -30.46 2.21
C ILE A 104 -12.57 -31.56 1.77
N SER A 105 -12.03 -32.31 2.72
CA SER A 105 -10.97 -33.30 2.47
C SER A 105 -11.48 -34.56 1.77
N ASN A 106 -12.72 -34.98 2.02
CA ASN A 106 -13.30 -36.24 1.51
C ASN A 106 -14.09 -36.09 0.19
N SER A 107 -14.26 -34.88 -0.34
CA SER A 107 -14.99 -34.63 -1.60
C SER A 107 -14.23 -35.13 -2.85
N TYR A 108 -13.70 -36.35 -2.76
CA TYR A 108 -12.89 -36.96 -3.81
C TYR A 108 -13.71 -38.05 -4.52
N ASP A 109 -14.66 -37.62 -5.33
CA ASP A 109 -15.48 -38.54 -6.14
C ASP A 109 -15.24 -38.28 -7.65
N GLY A 110 -14.00 -38.48 -8.10
CA GLY A 110 -13.72 -38.61 -9.55
C GLY A 110 -14.04 -37.39 -10.45
N ASN A 111 -14.51 -36.31 -9.88
CA ASN A 111 -14.81 -35.11 -10.62
C ASN A 111 -13.51 -34.35 -10.97
N LEU A 112 -13.19 -34.32 -12.27
CA LEU A 112 -11.99 -33.68 -12.79
C LEU A 112 -11.85 -32.21 -12.33
N LEU A 113 -12.96 -31.47 -12.22
CA LEU A 113 -12.97 -30.09 -11.72
C LEU A 113 -12.51 -29.99 -10.28
N LEU A 114 -12.82 -30.97 -9.43
CA LEU A 114 -12.36 -30.98 -8.03
C LEU A 114 -10.88 -31.38 -7.93
N VAL A 115 -10.44 -32.30 -8.79
CA VAL A 115 -9.03 -32.75 -8.83
C VAL A 115 -8.10 -31.59 -9.25
N ILE A 116 -8.50 -30.78 -10.22
CA ILE A 116 -7.73 -29.63 -10.70
C ILE A 116 -8.00 -28.37 -9.85
N GLY A 117 -9.24 -28.16 -9.43
CA GLY A 117 -9.63 -26.98 -8.68
C GLY A 117 -9.02 -26.89 -7.28
N LYS A 118 -8.78 -28.01 -6.59
CA LYS A 118 -8.17 -28.04 -5.26
C LYS A 118 -6.74 -27.48 -5.26
N PRO A 119 -5.78 -27.99 -6.08
CA PRO A 119 -4.43 -27.43 -6.13
C PRO A 119 -4.44 -25.96 -6.57
N ILE A 120 -5.25 -25.60 -7.57
CA ILE A 120 -5.37 -24.21 -8.01
C ILE A 120 -5.92 -23.33 -6.88
N GLY A 121 -6.97 -23.77 -6.18
CA GLY A 121 -7.53 -23.04 -5.03
C GLY A 121 -6.51 -22.86 -3.91
N THR A 122 -5.70 -23.89 -3.62
CA THR A 122 -4.62 -23.79 -2.61
C THR A 122 -3.57 -22.77 -3.02
N ILE A 123 -3.16 -22.77 -4.29
CA ILE A 123 -2.18 -21.82 -4.83
C ILE A 123 -2.74 -20.40 -4.77
N ILE A 124 -3.97 -20.17 -5.21
CA ILE A 124 -4.62 -18.87 -5.16
C ILE A 124 -4.70 -18.37 -3.72
N LEU A 125 -5.14 -19.20 -2.79
CA LEU A 125 -5.28 -18.85 -1.39
C LEU A 125 -3.91 -18.52 -0.76
N PHE A 126 -2.88 -19.29 -1.09
CA PHE A 126 -1.51 -19.03 -0.66
C PHE A 126 -0.98 -17.67 -1.15
N PHE A 127 -1.07 -17.40 -2.46
CA PHE A 127 -0.61 -16.14 -3.01
C PHE A 127 -1.45 -14.94 -2.54
N SER A 128 -2.75 -15.12 -2.34
CA SER A 128 -3.61 -14.08 -1.78
C SER A 128 -3.23 -13.74 -0.35
N PHE A 129 -2.96 -14.75 0.48
CA PHE A 129 -2.52 -14.54 1.85
C PHE A 129 -1.14 -13.87 1.91
N LEU A 130 -0.22 -14.31 1.06
CA LEU A 130 1.11 -13.72 0.94
C LEU A 130 1.03 -12.24 0.52
N SER A 131 0.31 -11.97 -0.57
CA SER A 131 0.13 -10.61 -1.09
C SER A 131 -0.53 -9.70 -0.05
N PHE A 132 -1.56 -10.22 0.65
CA PHE A 132 -2.21 -9.48 1.74
C PHE A 132 -1.23 -9.19 2.88
N GLY A 133 -0.42 -10.17 3.29
CA GLY A 133 0.58 -10.00 4.36
C GLY A 133 1.64 -8.96 4.01
N LEU A 134 2.16 -8.99 2.78
CA LEU A 134 3.12 -8.01 2.29
C LEU A 134 2.52 -6.60 2.24
N LEU A 135 1.33 -6.46 1.65
CA LEU A 135 0.62 -5.19 1.59
C LEU A 135 0.29 -4.66 3.00
N TYR A 136 -0.15 -5.53 3.90
CA TYR A 136 -0.46 -5.14 5.27
C TYR A 136 0.77 -4.63 6.03
N ASN A 137 1.92 -5.25 5.79
CA ASN A 137 3.19 -4.84 6.43
C ASN A 137 3.68 -3.47 5.93
N GLU A 138 3.35 -3.09 4.70
CA GLU A 138 3.66 -1.76 4.14
C GLU A 138 2.67 -0.67 4.57
N THR A 139 1.62 -1.00 5.34
CA THR A 139 0.61 -0.04 5.76
C THR A 139 0.85 0.47 7.18
N ILE A 140 0.46 1.70 7.42
CA ILE A 140 0.62 2.40 8.69
C ILE A 140 -0.71 2.42 9.46
N PRO A 141 -0.73 2.23 10.80
CA PRO A 141 -1.95 2.28 11.58
C PRO A 141 -2.67 3.63 11.44
N GLY A 142 -3.99 3.60 11.25
CA GLY A 142 -4.80 4.82 11.04
C GLY A 142 -5.28 5.49 12.32
N ASN A 143 -4.92 4.97 13.49
CA ASN A 143 -5.23 5.57 14.79
C ASN A 143 -4.14 6.50 15.33
N LEU A 144 -3.09 6.72 14.54
CA LEU A 144 -2.02 7.67 14.88
C LEU A 144 -2.51 9.10 14.71
N SER A 145 -1.98 10.02 15.53
CA SER A 145 -2.12 11.47 15.32
C SER A 145 -1.43 11.88 14.00
N ASN A 146 -1.71 13.09 13.51
CA ASN A 146 -1.06 13.56 12.28
C ASN A 146 0.46 13.69 12.44
N GLU A 147 0.94 14.07 13.63
CA GLU A 147 2.36 14.17 13.96
C GLU A 147 3.01 12.78 14.01
N GLU A 148 2.39 11.81 14.71
CA GLU A 148 2.90 10.43 14.76
C GLU A 148 2.93 9.79 13.37
N LEU A 149 1.90 10.03 12.56
CA LEU A 149 1.83 9.56 11.19
C LEU A 149 2.93 10.20 10.32
N ALA A 150 3.18 11.49 10.51
CA ALA A 150 4.25 12.20 9.80
C ALA A 150 5.64 11.65 10.18
N VAL A 151 5.89 11.33 11.46
CA VAL A 151 7.13 10.66 11.87
C VAL A 151 7.32 9.33 11.18
N GLU A 152 6.28 8.51 11.13
CA GLU A 152 6.33 7.17 10.53
C GLU A 152 6.56 7.22 9.01
N VAL A 153 5.90 8.18 8.32
CA VAL A 153 5.94 8.31 6.86
C VAL A 153 7.18 9.01 6.36
N LEU A 154 7.63 10.05 7.07
CA LEU A 154 8.74 10.92 6.62
C LEU A 154 10.09 10.44 7.16
N GLY A 155 10.08 9.68 8.25
CA GLY A 155 11.28 9.35 8.99
C GLY A 155 11.73 10.47 9.94
N GLY A 156 12.49 10.10 10.99
CA GLY A 156 12.83 11.00 12.07
C GLY A 156 13.55 12.29 11.67
N ASP A 157 14.45 12.22 10.68
CA ASP A 157 15.27 13.36 10.24
C ASP A 157 14.48 14.38 9.40
N THR A 158 13.37 13.97 8.80
CA THR A 158 12.54 14.84 7.94
C THR A 158 11.26 15.31 8.63
N PHE A 159 10.95 14.78 9.82
CA PHE A 159 9.78 15.19 10.59
C PHE A 159 9.78 16.68 10.98
N GLU A 160 10.95 17.28 11.23
CA GLU A 160 11.08 18.72 11.54
C GLU A 160 10.50 19.62 10.45
N ASN A 161 10.45 19.11 9.21
CA ASN A 161 9.90 19.81 8.07
C ASN A 161 8.37 19.69 7.94
N TYR A 162 7.73 18.82 8.73
CA TYR A 162 6.26 18.66 8.73
C TYR A 162 5.57 19.95 9.17
N LYS A 163 4.53 20.37 8.43
CA LYS A 163 3.78 21.59 8.67
C LYS A 163 2.31 21.33 8.97
N THR A 164 1.61 20.60 8.10
CA THR A 164 0.17 20.36 8.27
C THR A 164 -0.26 19.10 7.55
N ALA A 165 -1.47 18.60 7.88
CA ALA A 165 -2.11 17.48 7.21
C ALA A 165 -3.58 17.76 6.91
N ARG A 166 -4.10 17.14 5.86
CA ARG A 166 -5.50 17.24 5.45
C ARG A 166 -6.05 15.88 5.03
N ASP A 167 -7.24 15.56 5.54
CA ASP A 167 -8.03 14.42 5.07
C ASP A 167 -8.95 14.82 3.92
N PHE A 168 -9.04 13.96 2.90
CA PHE A 168 -9.96 14.12 1.79
C PHE A 168 -10.41 12.75 1.26
N GLU A 169 -11.67 12.40 1.47
CA GLU A 169 -12.24 11.10 1.08
C GLU A 169 -11.41 9.91 1.60
N ASN A 170 -10.78 9.18 0.68
CA ASN A 170 -9.92 8.03 1.00
C ASN A 170 -8.43 8.40 1.08
N TYR A 171 -8.11 9.69 1.06
CA TYR A 171 -6.73 10.18 1.08
C TYR A 171 -6.44 10.99 2.34
N LYS A 172 -5.19 10.97 2.74
CA LYS A 172 -4.61 11.91 3.70
C LYS A 172 -3.36 12.53 3.08
N PHE A 173 -3.27 13.83 3.15
CA PHE A 173 -2.13 14.59 2.65
C PHE A 173 -1.29 15.08 3.81
N LEU A 174 0.04 14.97 3.66
CA LEU A 174 1.03 15.53 4.58
C LEU A 174 1.86 16.55 3.82
N LEU A 175 1.95 17.78 4.33
CA LEU A 175 2.74 18.85 3.75
C LEU A 175 3.99 19.08 4.56
N THR A 176 5.13 19.17 3.86
CA THR A 176 6.44 19.48 4.43
C THR A 176 7.06 20.70 3.75
N ASP A 177 7.86 21.45 4.49
CA ASP A 177 8.65 22.58 4.01
C ASP A 177 10.06 22.49 4.63
N ASN A 178 11.08 22.26 3.80
CA ASN A 178 12.49 22.21 4.22
C ASN A 178 13.24 23.54 4.00
N GLY A 179 12.53 24.62 3.67
CA GLY A 179 13.08 25.94 3.38
C GLY A 179 13.47 26.15 1.93
N GLU A 180 13.63 25.11 1.13
CA GLU A 180 13.92 25.15 -0.30
C GLU A 180 12.75 24.60 -1.14
N PHE A 181 12.14 23.51 -0.67
CA PHE A 181 11.04 22.84 -1.34
C PHE A 181 9.84 22.68 -0.39
N ILE A 182 8.65 22.87 -0.95
CA ILE A 182 7.38 22.43 -0.34
C ILE A 182 6.98 21.13 -1.04
N GLU A 183 6.71 20.12 -0.26
CA GLU A 183 6.34 18.79 -0.75
C GLU A 183 5.01 18.35 -0.14
N LEU A 184 4.13 17.81 -0.99
CA LEU A 184 2.88 17.17 -0.61
C LEU A 184 2.98 15.68 -0.83
N LYS A 185 2.86 14.93 0.23
CA LYS A 185 2.84 13.47 0.22
C LYS A 185 1.41 12.97 0.43
N ASN A 186 0.98 11.99 -0.37
CA ASN A 186 -0.34 11.43 -0.25
C ASN A 186 -0.32 10.00 0.30
N LEU A 187 -1.24 9.74 1.20
CA LEU A 187 -1.52 8.42 1.75
C LEU A 187 -2.94 8.03 1.34
N LYS A 188 -3.14 6.78 0.97
CA LYS A 188 -4.45 6.23 0.64
C LYS A 188 -4.96 5.33 1.75
N ARG A 189 -6.26 5.44 2.06
CA ARG A 189 -6.89 4.56 3.05
C ARG A 189 -6.90 3.11 2.55
N PHE A 190 -6.40 2.23 3.37
CA PHE A 190 -6.35 0.79 3.16
C PHE A 190 -7.30 0.07 4.12
N PHE A 191 -7.43 -1.24 3.96
CA PHE A 191 -8.27 -2.10 4.79
C PHE A 191 -8.03 -1.90 6.29
N ASN A 192 -9.10 -1.98 7.10
CA ASN A 192 -9.07 -1.88 8.56
C ASN A 192 -8.48 -0.58 9.10
N ASN A 193 -8.87 0.55 8.50
CA ASN A 193 -8.42 1.89 8.90
C ASN A 193 -6.90 2.03 8.99
N ARG A 194 -6.21 1.61 7.96
CA ARG A 194 -4.76 1.78 7.81
C ARG A 194 -4.48 2.71 6.64
N TRP A 195 -3.29 3.31 6.61
CA TRP A 195 -2.82 4.15 5.53
C TRP A 195 -1.76 3.43 4.71
N TYR A 196 -1.84 3.55 3.40
CA TYR A 196 -0.85 3.07 2.45
C TYR A 196 -0.16 4.26 1.79
N ASP A 197 1.17 4.29 1.83
CA ASP A 197 1.98 5.29 1.13
C ASP A 197 2.08 4.92 -0.35
N GLU A 198 1.42 5.68 -1.22
CA GLU A 198 1.47 5.44 -2.67
C GLU A 198 2.83 5.77 -3.29
N LYS A 199 3.78 6.31 -2.47
CA LYS A 199 5.12 6.74 -2.92
C LYS A 199 5.07 7.77 -4.05
N PHE A 200 3.95 8.46 -4.18
CA PHE A 200 3.74 9.53 -5.13
C PHE A 200 3.70 10.85 -4.38
N ASN A 201 4.67 11.71 -4.67
CA ASN A 201 4.80 13.03 -4.05
C ASN A 201 4.73 14.09 -5.14
N SER A 202 4.22 15.27 -4.79
CA SER A 202 4.36 16.47 -5.59
C SER A 202 5.15 17.49 -4.81
N SER A 203 6.14 18.10 -5.44
CA SER A 203 6.98 19.12 -4.80
C SER A 203 7.19 20.30 -5.72
N PHE A 204 7.44 21.48 -5.15
CA PHE A 204 7.87 22.64 -5.87
C PHE A 204 8.91 23.44 -5.09
N GLN A 205 9.78 24.16 -5.82
CA GLN A 205 10.80 25.02 -5.24
C GLN A 205 10.19 26.37 -4.85
N ILE A 206 10.39 26.79 -3.60
CA ILE A 206 9.81 28.02 -3.03
C ILE A 206 10.24 29.27 -3.81
N ALA A 207 11.45 29.27 -4.33
CA ALA A 207 11.95 30.41 -5.13
C ALA A 207 11.17 30.68 -6.43
N ASN A 208 10.43 29.65 -6.93
CA ASN A 208 9.78 29.69 -8.24
C ASN A 208 8.25 29.78 -8.18
N GLY A 209 7.66 29.73 -6.97
CA GLY A 209 6.20 29.79 -6.83
C GLY A 209 5.71 29.78 -5.39
N ASP A 210 4.46 30.10 -5.19
CA ASP A 210 3.78 30.13 -3.91
C ASP A 210 2.94 28.87 -3.67
N TYR A 211 2.47 28.24 -4.75
CA TYR A 211 1.65 27.04 -4.68
C TYR A 211 1.84 26.13 -5.90
N SER A 212 1.45 24.90 -5.74
CA SER A 212 1.35 23.92 -6.82
C SER A 212 0.05 23.11 -6.71
N VAL A 213 -0.21 22.27 -7.72
CA VAL A 213 -1.40 21.40 -7.77
C VAL A 213 -0.97 19.97 -8.03
N MET A 214 -1.26 19.09 -7.09
CA MET A 214 -1.11 17.65 -7.26
C MET A 214 -2.37 17.10 -7.95
N THR A 215 -2.20 16.27 -8.95
CA THR A 215 -3.31 15.58 -9.62
C THR A 215 -3.52 14.19 -9.04
N LEU A 216 -4.76 13.86 -8.71
CA LEU A 216 -5.19 12.56 -8.25
C LEU A 216 -5.95 11.84 -9.37
N ILE A 217 -5.60 10.58 -9.61
CA ILE A 217 -6.29 9.74 -10.60
C ILE A 217 -6.75 8.45 -9.91
N GLU A 218 -8.05 8.21 -9.93
CA GLU A 218 -8.64 6.99 -9.38
C GLU A 218 -9.77 6.48 -10.29
N ASN A 219 -9.65 5.25 -10.79
CA ASN A 219 -10.69 4.58 -11.59
C ASN A 219 -11.24 5.42 -12.77
N ASN A 220 -10.39 6.08 -13.54
CA ASN A 220 -10.76 7.05 -14.59
C ASN A 220 -11.42 8.34 -14.08
N LEU A 221 -11.35 8.60 -12.82
CA LEU A 221 -11.76 9.86 -12.21
C LEU A 221 -10.53 10.69 -11.90
N ILE A 222 -10.65 12.00 -12.07
CA ILE A 222 -9.57 12.97 -11.81
C ILE A 222 -10.05 13.99 -10.80
N SER A 223 -9.18 14.30 -9.86
CA SER A 223 -9.30 15.41 -8.92
C SER A 223 -7.94 16.09 -8.77
N GLY A 224 -7.87 17.13 -7.98
CA GLY A 224 -6.63 17.81 -7.67
C GLY A 224 -6.57 18.31 -6.24
N VAL A 225 -5.37 18.65 -5.81
CA VAL A 225 -5.10 19.24 -4.50
C VAL A 225 -4.19 20.42 -4.71
N ALA A 226 -4.69 21.64 -4.43
CA ALA A 226 -3.87 22.83 -4.36
C ALA A 226 -3.18 22.90 -3.01
N PHE A 227 -1.89 23.14 -2.98
CA PHE A 227 -1.10 23.22 -1.76
C PHE A 227 0.02 24.23 -1.86
N GLY A 228 0.37 24.83 -0.74
CA GLY A 228 1.44 25.81 -0.73
C GLY A 228 1.54 26.59 0.56
N LYS A 229 2.28 27.69 0.49
CA LYS A 229 2.48 28.63 1.59
C LYS A 229 1.45 29.75 1.51
N ASN A 230 0.72 29.96 2.61
CA ASN A 230 -0.20 31.09 2.70
C ASN A 230 0.61 32.37 2.98
N LYS A 231 0.22 33.46 2.30
CA LYS A 231 0.78 34.79 2.53
C LYS A 231 -0.22 35.64 3.32
N ASP A 232 -1.36 35.94 2.73
CA ASP A 232 -2.39 36.80 3.32
C ASP A 232 -3.79 36.40 2.85
N ALA A 233 -3.96 35.23 2.22
CA ALA A 233 -5.26 34.82 1.70
C ALA A 233 -6.12 34.18 2.81
N ASN A 234 -7.40 34.56 2.82
CA ASN A 234 -8.42 33.95 3.67
C ASN A 234 -9.35 33.03 2.88
N ILE A 235 -9.41 33.21 1.55
CA ILE A 235 -10.30 32.47 0.67
C ILE A 235 -9.50 32.00 -0.55
N ILE A 236 -9.69 30.75 -0.91
CA ILE A 236 -9.28 30.17 -2.20
C ILE A 236 -10.53 29.87 -3.03
N GLU A 237 -10.52 30.31 -4.27
CA GLU A 237 -11.53 30.02 -5.27
C GLU A 237 -10.89 29.13 -6.33
N ILE A 238 -11.48 27.97 -6.56
CA ILE A 238 -11.02 27.00 -7.55
C ILE A 238 -12.14 26.80 -8.56
N ASN A 239 -11.90 27.15 -9.81
CA ASN A 239 -12.77 26.82 -10.92
C ASN A 239 -12.18 25.60 -11.63
N PHE A 240 -12.83 24.46 -11.50
CA PHE A 240 -12.39 23.20 -12.07
C PHE A 240 -13.48 22.63 -12.97
N ASN A 241 -13.16 22.46 -14.25
CA ASN A 241 -14.11 22.00 -15.28
C ASN A 241 -15.44 22.73 -15.26
N GLY A 242 -15.39 24.08 -15.15
CA GLY A 242 -16.58 24.92 -15.09
C GLY A 242 -17.36 24.89 -13.77
N THR A 243 -16.90 24.11 -12.80
CA THR A 243 -17.48 24.08 -11.46
C THR A 243 -16.62 24.90 -10.50
N LYS A 244 -17.27 25.86 -9.84
CA LYS A 244 -16.61 26.78 -8.91
C LYS A 244 -16.68 26.24 -7.48
N TYR A 245 -15.54 26.20 -6.82
CA TYR A 245 -15.38 25.84 -5.41
C TYR A 245 -14.78 27.00 -4.65
N ILE A 246 -15.28 27.26 -3.45
CA ILE A 246 -14.77 28.31 -2.57
C ILE A 246 -14.52 27.67 -1.23
N GLU A 247 -13.32 27.85 -0.70
CA GLU A 247 -12.94 27.36 0.62
C GLU A 247 -12.21 28.46 1.41
N ASN A 248 -12.47 28.50 2.71
CA ASN A 248 -11.75 29.38 3.61
C ASN A 248 -10.40 28.75 3.94
N ILE A 249 -9.33 29.50 3.75
CA ILE A 249 -8.01 29.16 4.24
C ILE A 249 -7.97 29.59 5.72
N VAL A 250 -7.68 28.64 6.60
CA VAL A 250 -7.43 28.97 8.02
C VAL A 250 -6.19 29.86 8.09
N GLU A 251 -6.10 30.74 9.11
CA GLU A 251 -4.95 31.64 9.34
C GLU A 251 -3.68 30.86 9.71
N ASP A 252 -3.32 29.87 8.90
CA ASP A 252 -2.10 29.09 9.00
C ASP A 252 -1.12 29.49 7.90
N ASP A 253 0.17 29.31 8.16
CA ASP A 253 1.23 29.61 7.18
C ASP A 253 1.18 28.72 5.93
N TYR A 254 0.41 27.62 5.96
CA TYR A 254 0.32 26.65 4.86
C TYR A 254 -1.13 26.22 4.61
N PHE A 255 -1.41 25.84 3.37
CA PHE A 255 -2.72 25.33 2.99
C PHE A 255 -2.61 24.03 2.16
N ILE A 256 -3.62 23.18 2.32
CA ILE A 256 -3.91 22.01 1.48
C ILE A 256 -5.40 22.07 1.18
N VAL A 257 -5.78 22.30 -0.08
CA VAL A 257 -7.16 22.42 -0.51
C VAL A 257 -7.45 21.42 -1.62
N PRO A 258 -8.06 20.26 -1.30
CA PRO A 258 -8.47 19.31 -2.31
C PRO A 258 -9.71 19.79 -3.05
N PHE A 259 -9.81 19.43 -4.32
CA PHE A 259 -11.00 19.72 -5.11
C PHE A 259 -12.12 18.78 -4.66
N PRO A 260 -13.32 19.32 -4.38
CA PRO A 260 -14.36 18.56 -3.67
C PRO A 260 -15.02 17.44 -4.47
N LYS A 261 -14.69 17.25 -5.76
CA LYS A 261 -15.21 16.15 -6.58
C LYS A 261 -14.20 15.63 -7.57
N PHE A 262 -14.19 14.32 -7.72
CA PHE A 262 -13.58 13.67 -8.86
C PHE A 262 -14.47 13.82 -10.10
N VAL A 263 -13.87 14.14 -11.25
CA VAL A 263 -14.53 14.19 -12.56
C VAL A 263 -13.99 13.07 -13.45
N LYS A 264 -14.82 12.62 -14.41
CA LYS A 264 -14.37 11.57 -15.33
C LYS A 264 -13.31 12.12 -16.30
N ALA A 265 -12.26 11.38 -16.53
CA ALA A 265 -11.16 11.77 -17.41
C ALA A 265 -11.63 12.07 -18.84
N ASN A 266 -12.66 11.36 -19.33
CA ASN A 266 -13.24 11.59 -20.66
C ASN A 266 -14.17 12.81 -20.75
N GLU A 267 -14.49 13.45 -19.65
CA GLU A 267 -15.25 14.70 -19.59
C GLU A 267 -14.33 15.93 -19.66
N LEU A 268 -13.00 15.71 -19.55
CA LEU A 268 -12.00 16.74 -19.71
C LEU A 268 -11.58 16.83 -21.17
N THR A 269 -11.74 17.99 -21.78
CA THR A 269 -11.45 18.21 -23.21
C THR A 269 -9.96 18.22 -23.51
N ASP A 270 -9.13 18.57 -22.53
CA ASP A 270 -7.68 18.75 -22.66
C ASP A 270 -6.88 17.99 -21.60
N PHE A 271 -7.18 16.68 -21.42
CA PHE A 271 -6.53 15.84 -20.41
C PHE A 271 -4.99 15.90 -20.42
N HIS A 272 -4.37 15.95 -21.60
CA HIS A 272 -2.91 16.06 -21.72
C HIS A 272 -2.37 17.43 -21.27
N ARG A 273 -3.15 18.50 -21.44
CA ARG A 273 -2.77 19.86 -21.02
C ARG A 273 -2.96 20.11 -19.52
N PHE A 274 -3.71 19.26 -18.84
CA PHE A 274 -3.83 19.33 -17.38
C PHE A 274 -2.49 19.03 -16.70
N PHE A 275 -1.67 18.18 -17.31
CA PHE A 275 -0.33 17.84 -16.85
C PHE A 275 0.76 18.77 -17.41
N ASP A 276 0.57 19.27 -18.64
CA ASP A 276 1.45 20.25 -19.24
C ASP A 276 1.01 21.65 -18.81
N ASN A 277 1.86 22.36 -18.13
CA ASN A 277 1.64 23.67 -17.50
C ASN A 277 1.20 24.81 -18.41
N GLU A 278 0.82 24.55 -19.64
CA GLU A 278 0.33 25.54 -20.58
C GLU A 278 -1.20 25.66 -20.53
N LYS A 279 -1.70 26.73 -19.85
CA LYS A 279 -3.07 27.26 -19.92
C LYS A 279 -4.19 26.23 -20.11
N SER A 280 -4.38 25.35 -19.13
CA SER A 280 -5.62 24.60 -19.11
C SER A 280 -6.78 25.56 -18.78
N THR A 281 -7.70 25.71 -19.70
CA THR A 281 -8.95 26.47 -19.50
C THR A 281 -9.86 25.81 -18.45
N GLU A 282 -9.47 24.64 -17.95
CA GLU A 282 -10.27 23.80 -17.07
C GLU A 282 -9.94 23.97 -15.58
N LEU A 283 -8.79 24.57 -15.25
CA LEU A 283 -8.38 24.84 -13.86
C LEU A 283 -7.92 26.30 -13.72
N GLU A 284 -8.68 27.08 -12.98
CA GLU A 284 -8.33 28.44 -12.56
C GLU A 284 -8.39 28.51 -11.03
N ILE A 285 -7.34 29.05 -10.40
CA ILE A 285 -7.24 29.23 -8.95
C ILE A 285 -6.96 30.67 -8.63
N LYS A 286 -7.79 31.27 -7.75
CA LYS A 286 -7.67 32.63 -7.26
C LYS A 286 -7.67 32.66 -5.75
N PHE A 287 -7.00 33.63 -5.20
CA PHE A 287 -6.88 33.85 -3.78
C PHE A 287 -7.41 35.25 -3.41
N TYR A 288 -8.11 35.36 -2.29
CA TYR A 288 -8.68 36.61 -1.82
C TYR A 288 -8.36 36.81 -0.34
N ASP A 289 -8.12 38.07 0.04
CA ASP A 289 -8.00 38.52 1.42
C ASP A 289 -9.36 38.54 2.13
N LYS A 290 -9.35 38.89 3.43
CA LYS A 290 -10.56 39.04 4.24
C LYS A 290 -11.53 40.14 3.73
N ASP A 291 -11.03 41.11 2.97
CA ASP A 291 -11.78 42.24 2.42
C ASP A 291 -12.31 41.93 1.01
N GLY A 292 -11.98 40.74 0.47
CA GLY A 292 -12.43 40.26 -0.84
C GLY A 292 -11.58 40.78 -2.01
N ASN A 293 -10.39 41.33 -1.73
CA ASN A 293 -9.45 41.70 -2.77
C ASN A 293 -8.64 40.50 -3.23
N GLU A 294 -8.39 40.40 -4.53
CA GLU A 294 -7.57 39.33 -5.09
C GLU A 294 -6.11 39.48 -4.67
N CYS A 295 -5.57 38.42 -4.09
CA CYS A 295 -4.17 38.32 -3.69
C CYS A 295 -3.34 37.69 -4.81
N PRO A 296 -2.19 38.27 -5.17
CA PRO A 296 -1.33 37.70 -6.21
C PRO A 296 -0.57 36.49 -5.66
N TYR A 297 -0.86 35.30 -6.18
CA TYR A 297 -0.12 34.08 -5.93
C TYR A 297 0.49 33.54 -7.22
N ILE A 298 1.74 33.08 -7.16
CA ILE A 298 2.46 32.54 -8.30
C ILE A 298 2.34 31.00 -8.26
N LYS A 299 1.67 30.46 -9.28
CA LYS A 299 1.65 29.01 -9.48
C LYS A 299 3.01 28.54 -9.94
N PHE A 300 3.56 27.52 -9.28
CA PHE A 300 4.72 26.81 -9.76
C PHE A 300 4.33 26.02 -11.03
N THR A 301 5.09 26.21 -12.10
CA THR A 301 4.90 25.59 -13.41
C THR A 301 6.06 24.64 -13.74
#